data_9907acf72b5ae73ab402b8ddb073b3de
#
_entry.id   9907acf72b5ae73ab402b8ddb073b3de
#
_cell.length_a   1.000
_cell.length_b   1.000
_cell.length_c   1.000
_cell.angle_alpha   90.00
_cell.angle_beta   90.00
_cell.angle_gamma   90.00
#
_symmetry.space_group_name_H-M   'P 1'
#
loop_
_entity.id
_entity.type
_entity.pdbx_description
1 polymer ?
#
loop_
_entity_poly.entity_id
_entity_poly.type
_entity_poly.pdbx_seq_one_letter_code
_entity_poly.pdbx_strand_id
1 'polypeptide(L)'
;IWPVDADHGADLGAFLRDFVRGRFLPLLGQQVRTLVQNASSAPDAFHAEPAARIGVARAVVRSSVQLVALMDSLYSMQQAAPFDQAGFTNMIILAFLVYYEACNARFKRLVSEDGDSPDGPYMLAAVWTQRPELYACLATAMDAPPSSTRAADAYRAEARTEMRLAEGQAPRRADLLTSRKRHMSLGTLHHSLDWLGTHMAPFRAAESGAEARPVSP
;
A
#
# COMPACT_ATOMS: atom_id res chain seq x y z
N ILE A 1 27.97 51.15 -13.23
CA ILE A 1 28.33 50.04 -12.31
C ILE A 1 27.27 50.08 -11.23
N TRP A 2 26.29 49.15 -11.31
CA TRP A 2 25.29 48.95 -10.25
C TRP A 2 25.92 48.10 -9.18
N PRO A 3 25.86 48.44 -7.90
CA PRO A 3 26.25 47.50 -6.85
C PRO A 3 25.27 46.33 -6.86
N VAL A 4 25.79 45.15 -7.09
CA VAL A 4 25.04 43.87 -6.91
C VAL A 4 25.04 43.68 -5.40
N ASP A 5 23.98 44.16 -4.74
CA ASP A 5 23.76 43.92 -3.32
C ASP A 5 23.57 42.42 -3.09
N ALA A 6 24.55 41.81 -2.43
CA ALA A 6 24.53 40.39 -2.04
C ALA A 6 23.38 40.04 -1.09
N ASP A 7 22.66 41.03 -0.61
CA ASP A 7 21.55 40.89 0.37
C ASP A 7 20.23 40.45 -0.29
N HIS A 8 20.02 40.72 -1.57
CA HIS A 8 18.77 40.36 -2.27
C HIS A 8 18.63 38.83 -2.54
N GLY A 9 19.73 38.09 -2.58
CA GLY A 9 19.72 36.67 -2.76
C GLY A 9 19.25 35.88 -1.52
N ALA A 10 19.61 36.40 -0.33
CA ALA A 10 19.18 35.80 0.93
C ALA A 10 17.68 36.05 1.19
N ASP A 11 17.17 37.21 0.80
CA ASP A 11 15.76 37.59 0.94
C ASP A 11 14.85 36.75 0.00
N LEU A 12 15.27 36.54 -1.25
CA LEU A 12 14.54 35.69 -2.19
C LEU A 12 14.49 34.25 -1.74
N GLY A 13 15.59 33.71 -1.22
CA GLY A 13 15.64 32.32 -0.71
C GLY A 13 14.76 32.10 0.53
N ALA A 14 14.69 33.11 1.42
CA ALA A 14 13.80 33.10 2.57
C ALA A 14 12.33 33.18 2.11
N PHE A 15 12.01 34.09 1.21
CA PHE A 15 10.67 34.20 0.63
C PHE A 15 10.20 32.90 -0.04
N LEU A 16 11.06 32.28 -0.85
CA LEU A 16 10.72 31.01 -1.52
C LEU A 16 10.46 29.90 -0.51
N ARG A 17 11.26 29.77 0.54
CA ARG A 17 11.01 28.80 1.62
C ARG A 17 9.68 29.02 2.31
N ASP A 18 9.40 30.27 2.67
CA ASP A 18 8.15 30.64 3.36
C ASP A 18 6.95 30.41 2.45
N PHE A 19 7.05 30.73 1.17
CA PHE A 19 6.01 30.43 0.18
C PHE A 19 5.77 28.95 0.02
N VAL A 20 6.84 28.15 -0.14
CA VAL A 20 6.72 26.68 -0.28
C VAL A 20 6.06 26.09 0.95
N ARG A 21 6.51 26.43 2.15
CA ARG A 21 5.95 25.90 3.40
C ARG A 21 4.55 26.39 3.70
N GLY A 22 4.33 27.70 3.56
CA GLY A 22 3.10 28.35 4.00
C GLY A 22 1.94 28.26 3.02
N ARG A 23 2.21 28.08 1.74
CA ARG A 23 1.19 28.08 0.68
C ARG A 23 1.23 26.86 -0.23
N PHE A 24 2.37 26.57 -0.80
CA PHE A 24 2.47 25.54 -1.84
C PHE A 24 2.22 24.14 -1.28
N LEU A 25 2.94 23.71 -0.23
CA LEU A 25 2.79 22.37 0.35
C LEU A 25 1.40 22.10 0.93
N PRO A 26 0.73 23.01 1.65
CA PRO A 26 -0.64 22.79 2.10
C PRO A 26 -1.64 22.56 0.95
N LEU A 27 -1.53 23.35 -0.12
CA LEU A 27 -2.38 23.20 -1.32
C LEU A 27 -2.09 21.88 -2.05
N LEU A 28 -0.80 21.57 -2.22
CA LEU A 28 -0.38 20.30 -2.81
C LEU A 28 -0.91 19.11 -1.98
N GLY A 29 -0.83 19.17 -0.65
CA GLY A 29 -1.35 18.13 0.23
C GLY A 29 -2.85 17.91 0.09
N GLN A 30 -3.63 18.98 -0.09
CA GLN A 30 -5.07 18.87 -0.37
C GLN A 30 -5.31 18.19 -1.74
N GLN A 31 -4.56 18.59 -2.76
CA GLN A 31 -4.67 17.99 -4.11
C GLN A 31 -4.27 16.52 -4.09
N VAL A 32 -3.16 16.16 -3.44
CA VAL A 32 -2.72 14.77 -3.30
C VAL A 32 -3.80 13.92 -2.64
N ARG A 33 -4.36 14.38 -1.52
CA ARG A 33 -5.46 13.68 -0.85
C ARG A 33 -6.65 13.46 -1.77
N THR A 34 -7.08 14.51 -2.47
CA THR A 34 -8.21 14.44 -3.40
C THR A 34 -7.94 13.47 -4.56
N LEU A 35 -6.73 13.51 -5.14
CA LEU A 35 -6.34 12.61 -6.23
C LEU A 35 -6.36 11.14 -5.77
N VAL A 36 -5.79 10.84 -4.60
CA VAL A 36 -5.79 9.46 -4.07
C VAL A 36 -7.19 9.00 -3.73
N GLN A 37 -8.02 9.85 -3.11
CA GLN A 37 -9.42 9.52 -2.83
C GLN A 37 -10.21 9.25 -4.10
N ASN A 38 -10.08 10.09 -5.12
CA ASN A 38 -10.75 9.90 -6.41
C ASN A 38 -10.29 8.60 -7.10
N ALA A 39 -8.96 8.34 -7.12
CA ALA A 39 -8.40 7.12 -7.68
C ALA A 39 -8.88 5.86 -6.96
N SER A 40 -9.08 5.93 -5.63
CA SER A 40 -9.50 4.79 -4.79
C SER A 40 -11.01 4.58 -4.79
N SER A 41 -11.81 5.63 -5.00
CA SER A 41 -13.28 5.57 -4.99
C SER A 41 -13.89 5.36 -6.37
N ALA A 42 -13.11 5.41 -7.44
CA ALA A 42 -13.59 5.13 -8.78
C ALA A 42 -14.19 3.71 -8.87
N PRO A 43 -15.25 3.48 -9.67
CA PRO A 43 -15.89 2.17 -9.79
C PRO A 43 -14.94 1.05 -10.22
N ASP A 44 -13.90 1.40 -10.96
CA ASP A 44 -12.86 0.50 -11.49
C ASP A 44 -11.53 0.56 -10.71
N ALA A 45 -11.49 1.26 -9.58
CA ALA A 45 -10.28 1.45 -8.77
C ALA A 45 -9.56 0.14 -8.42
N PHE A 46 -10.35 -0.87 -8.08
CA PHE A 46 -9.86 -2.20 -7.68
C PHE A 46 -10.00 -3.26 -8.80
N HIS A 47 -10.19 -2.83 -10.04
CA HIS A 47 -10.08 -3.73 -11.19
C HIS A 47 -8.61 -4.04 -11.47
N ALA A 48 -8.37 -5.29 -11.87
CA ALA A 48 -7.04 -5.75 -12.21
C ALA A 48 -6.58 -5.15 -13.54
N GLU A 49 -5.45 -4.44 -13.54
CA GLU A 49 -4.75 -4.04 -14.76
C GLU A 49 -3.91 -5.22 -15.26
N PRO A 50 -3.90 -5.47 -16.57
CA PRO A 50 -3.13 -6.56 -17.15
C PRO A 50 -1.63 -6.43 -16.85
N ALA A 51 -1.02 -7.51 -16.40
CA ALA A 51 0.41 -7.58 -16.06
C ALA A 51 1.33 -7.07 -17.18
N ALA A 52 0.99 -7.38 -18.44
CA ALA A 52 1.77 -6.94 -19.61
C ALA A 52 1.82 -5.43 -19.80
N ARG A 53 0.81 -4.68 -19.33
CA ARG A 53 0.79 -3.20 -19.44
C ARG A 53 1.74 -2.52 -18.46
N ILE A 54 2.06 -3.21 -17.38
CA ILE A 54 2.83 -2.67 -16.24
C ILE A 54 4.24 -3.28 -16.21
N GLY A 55 4.49 -4.32 -17.01
CA GLY A 55 5.78 -5.03 -17.02
C GLY A 55 6.01 -5.91 -15.80
N VAL A 56 4.94 -6.40 -15.16
CA VAL A 56 5.00 -7.25 -13.96
C VAL A 56 4.51 -8.67 -14.24
N ALA A 57 4.83 -9.62 -13.36
CA ALA A 57 4.47 -11.03 -13.55
C ALA A 57 2.98 -11.32 -13.31
N ARG A 58 2.29 -10.49 -12.54
CA ARG A 58 0.89 -10.67 -12.15
C ARG A 58 0.13 -9.35 -12.23
N ALA A 59 -1.19 -9.43 -12.43
CA ALA A 59 -2.05 -8.26 -12.46
C ALA A 59 -2.06 -7.53 -11.10
N VAL A 60 -2.03 -6.21 -11.13
CA VAL A 60 -2.19 -5.32 -9.97
C VAL A 60 -3.43 -4.46 -10.13
N VAL A 61 -3.99 -3.95 -9.05
CA VAL A 61 -5.17 -3.09 -9.12
C VAL A 61 -4.81 -1.73 -9.70
N ARG A 62 -5.72 -1.17 -10.48
CA ARG A 62 -5.53 0.09 -11.21
C ARG A 62 -5.14 1.25 -10.30
N SER A 63 -5.79 1.36 -9.15
CA SER A 63 -5.50 2.42 -8.18
C SER A 63 -4.08 2.35 -7.60
N SER A 64 -3.47 1.14 -7.46
CA SER A 64 -2.06 1.02 -7.06
C SER A 64 -1.13 1.61 -8.11
N VAL A 65 -1.41 1.38 -9.39
CA VAL A 65 -0.60 1.93 -10.50
C VAL A 65 -0.68 3.45 -10.52
N GLN A 66 -1.87 4.00 -10.33
CA GLN A 66 -2.08 5.45 -10.24
C GLN A 66 -1.38 6.06 -9.03
N LEU A 67 -1.39 5.36 -7.89
CA LEU A 67 -0.67 5.81 -6.70
C LEU A 67 0.84 5.86 -6.94
N VAL A 68 1.44 4.82 -7.52
CA VAL A 68 2.88 4.80 -7.83
C VAL A 68 3.23 5.97 -8.75
N ALA A 69 2.47 6.20 -9.82
CA ALA A 69 2.72 7.34 -10.72
C ALA A 69 2.64 8.70 -10.00
N LEU A 70 1.71 8.87 -9.05
CA LEU A 70 1.62 10.06 -8.21
C LEU A 70 2.84 10.20 -7.28
N MET A 71 3.27 9.11 -6.66
CA MET A 71 4.43 9.09 -5.76
C MET A 71 5.73 9.40 -6.51
N ASP A 72 5.93 8.86 -7.72
CA ASP A 72 7.06 9.17 -8.58
C ASP A 72 7.08 10.65 -8.96
N SER A 73 5.91 11.23 -9.23
CA SER A 73 5.78 12.67 -9.51
C SER A 73 6.16 13.52 -8.29
N LEU A 74 5.68 13.15 -7.10
CA LEU A 74 6.03 13.84 -5.84
C LEU A 74 7.52 13.71 -5.53
N TYR A 75 8.10 12.55 -5.77
CA TYR A 75 9.53 12.32 -5.61
C TYR A 75 10.36 13.15 -6.58
N SER A 76 9.94 13.24 -7.83
CA SER A 76 10.61 14.10 -8.83
C SER A 76 10.56 15.57 -8.42
N MET A 77 9.43 16.04 -7.87
CA MET A 77 9.32 17.39 -7.30
C MET A 77 10.25 17.58 -6.10
N GLN A 78 10.34 16.58 -5.21
CA GLN A 78 11.25 16.60 -4.06
C GLN A 78 12.72 16.77 -4.49
N GLN A 79 13.14 16.03 -5.54
CA GLN A 79 14.50 16.11 -6.06
C GLN A 79 14.79 17.48 -6.71
N ALA A 80 13.79 18.08 -7.35
CA ALA A 80 13.91 19.38 -7.99
C ALA A 80 13.84 20.57 -7.01
N ALA A 81 13.27 20.37 -5.82
CA ALA A 81 13.02 21.43 -4.84
C ALA A 81 14.01 21.34 -3.66
N PRO A 82 15.05 22.19 -3.61
CA PRO A 82 16.04 22.16 -2.53
C PRO A 82 15.48 22.65 -1.17
N PHE A 83 14.23 23.19 -1.15
CA PHE A 83 13.70 23.97 -0.02
C PHE A 83 12.80 23.10 0.82
N ASP A 84 12.55 22.11 1.07
CA ASP A 84 11.68 21.40 2.02
C ASP A 84 11.43 19.96 1.62
N GLN A 85 12.50 19.20 1.55
CA GLN A 85 12.44 17.76 1.25
C GLN A 85 11.53 17.00 2.24
N ALA A 86 11.54 17.40 3.51
CA ALA A 86 10.69 16.78 4.53
C ALA A 86 9.19 16.98 4.25
N GLY A 87 8.81 18.15 3.72
CA GLY A 87 7.43 18.43 3.32
C GLY A 87 6.95 17.49 2.21
N PHE A 88 7.78 17.24 1.19
CA PHE A 88 7.46 16.30 0.11
C PHE A 88 7.42 14.85 0.61
N THR A 89 8.35 14.43 1.48
CA THR A 89 8.31 13.11 2.12
C THR A 89 6.98 12.92 2.86
N ASN A 90 6.54 13.91 3.63
CA ASN A 90 5.26 13.85 4.32
C ASN A 90 4.07 13.73 3.35
N MET A 91 4.13 14.34 2.16
CA MET A 91 3.10 14.18 1.13
C MET A 91 3.05 12.75 0.58
N ILE A 92 4.21 12.14 0.35
CA ILE A 92 4.30 10.75 -0.10
C ILE A 92 3.72 9.81 0.96
N ILE A 93 4.08 10.01 2.23
CA ILE A 93 3.53 9.23 3.36
C ILE A 93 2.00 9.43 3.45
N LEU A 94 1.53 10.66 3.32
CA LEU A 94 0.10 10.97 3.34
C LEU A 94 -0.65 10.25 2.22
N ALA A 95 -0.13 10.29 0.99
CA ALA A 95 -0.72 9.59 -0.15
C ALA A 95 -0.84 8.09 0.12
N PHE A 96 0.20 7.48 0.67
CA PHE A 96 0.22 6.07 1.04
C PHE A 96 -0.80 5.75 2.13
N LEU A 97 -0.89 6.55 3.20
CA LEU A 97 -1.83 6.33 4.30
C LEU A 97 -3.28 6.41 3.83
N VAL A 98 -3.63 7.43 3.04
CA VAL A 98 -4.99 7.57 2.47
C VAL A 98 -5.33 6.36 1.59
N TYR A 99 -4.38 5.89 0.79
CA TYR A 99 -4.57 4.72 -0.05
C TYR A 99 -4.71 3.43 0.77
N TYR A 100 -3.90 3.28 1.83
CA TYR A 100 -3.98 2.14 2.74
C TYR A 100 -5.36 2.03 3.40
N GLU A 101 -5.94 3.14 3.83
CA GLU A 101 -7.30 3.17 4.37
C GLU A 101 -8.35 2.68 3.35
N ALA A 102 -8.22 3.08 2.08
CA ALA A 102 -9.09 2.61 1.01
C ALA A 102 -8.93 1.09 0.74
N CYS A 103 -7.70 0.59 0.76
CA CYS A 103 -7.41 -0.85 0.65
C CYS A 103 -7.98 -1.64 1.83
N ASN A 104 -7.85 -1.12 3.05
CA ASN A 104 -8.40 -1.71 4.25
C ASN A 104 -9.94 -1.76 4.19
N ALA A 105 -10.58 -0.68 3.78
CA ALA A 105 -12.03 -0.65 3.57
C ALA A 105 -12.46 -1.67 2.49
N ARG A 106 -11.69 -1.82 1.40
CA ARG A 106 -11.93 -2.83 0.36
C ARG A 106 -11.77 -4.24 0.90
N PHE A 107 -10.71 -4.51 1.66
CA PHE A 107 -10.49 -5.80 2.31
C PHE A 107 -11.67 -6.17 3.22
N LYS A 108 -12.08 -5.26 4.10
CA LYS A 108 -13.23 -5.46 5.01
C LYS A 108 -14.50 -5.87 4.26
N ARG A 109 -14.83 -5.19 3.15
CA ARG A 109 -15.98 -5.57 2.31
C ARG A 109 -15.83 -6.96 1.69
N LEU A 110 -14.63 -7.35 1.29
CA LEU A 110 -14.39 -8.66 0.68
C LEU A 110 -14.54 -9.81 1.68
N VAL A 111 -14.26 -9.58 2.96
CA VAL A 111 -14.33 -10.59 4.03
C VAL A 111 -15.57 -10.46 4.93
N SER A 112 -16.44 -9.48 4.66
CA SER A 112 -17.74 -9.35 5.34
C SER A 112 -18.71 -10.45 4.88
N GLU A 113 -19.53 -10.96 5.78
CA GLU A 113 -20.58 -11.94 5.47
C GLU A 113 -21.56 -11.39 4.43
N ASP A 114 -22.00 -10.13 4.58
CA ASP A 114 -22.95 -9.47 3.68
C ASP A 114 -22.32 -8.99 2.36
N GLY A 115 -21.00 -8.92 2.29
CA GLY A 115 -20.26 -8.55 1.07
C GLY A 115 -20.26 -7.07 0.69
N ASP A 116 -21.09 -6.25 1.29
CA ASP A 116 -21.27 -4.84 0.93
C ASP A 116 -20.99 -3.86 2.08
N SER A 117 -21.03 -4.31 3.32
CA SER A 117 -20.79 -3.45 4.50
C SER A 117 -19.36 -3.61 5.02
N PRO A 118 -18.57 -2.53 5.14
CA PRO A 118 -17.26 -2.58 5.79
C PRO A 118 -17.36 -2.76 7.31
N ASP A 119 -18.53 -2.50 7.90
CA ASP A 119 -18.78 -2.55 9.33
C ASP A 119 -19.60 -3.79 9.75
N GLY A 120 -19.91 -4.67 8.78
CA GLY A 120 -20.63 -5.92 9.03
C GLY A 120 -19.75 -6.98 9.71
N PRO A 121 -20.35 -8.05 10.22
CA PRO A 121 -19.61 -9.16 10.80
C PRO A 121 -18.68 -9.78 9.75
N TYR A 122 -17.47 -10.08 10.17
CA TYR A 122 -16.51 -10.75 9.30
C TYR A 122 -16.78 -12.26 9.25
N MET A 123 -16.54 -12.86 8.09
CA MET A 123 -16.52 -14.33 7.96
C MET A 123 -15.57 -14.92 8.98
N LEU A 124 -15.99 -16.04 9.60
CA LEU A 124 -15.22 -16.69 10.66
C LEU A 124 -13.80 -17.06 10.19
N ALA A 125 -13.63 -17.50 8.94
CA ALA A 125 -12.33 -17.76 8.37
C ALA A 125 -11.39 -16.52 8.42
N ALA A 126 -11.90 -15.31 8.14
CA ALA A 126 -11.13 -14.09 8.23
C ALA A 126 -10.79 -13.70 9.68
N VAL A 127 -11.67 -13.99 10.63
CA VAL A 127 -11.41 -13.81 12.06
C VAL A 127 -10.32 -14.78 12.54
N TRP A 128 -10.35 -16.00 12.07
CA TRP A 128 -9.34 -17.02 12.44
C TRP A 128 -7.95 -16.64 11.95
N THR A 129 -7.80 -16.08 10.75
CA THR A 129 -6.49 -15.64 10.24
C THR A 129 -5.82 -14.57 11.09
N GLN A 130 -6.60 -13.84 11.92
CA GLN A 130 -6.05 -12.86 12.87
C GLN A 130 -5.55 -13.50 14.19
N ARG A 131 -5.81 -14.81 14.41
CA ARG A 131 -5.28 -15.53 15.57
C ARG A 131 -3.77 -15.70 15.44
N PRO A 132 -2.99 -15.34 16.47
CA PRO A 132 -1.52 -15.38 16.40
C PRO A 132 -0.98 -16.77 16.03
N GLU A 133 -1.61 -17.83 16.55
CA GLU A 133 -1.20 -19.20 16.28
C GLU A 133 -1.37 -19.58 14.80
N LEU A 134 -2.50 -19.20 14.19
CA LEU A 134 -2.76 -19.48 12.78
C LEU A 134 -1.92 -18.59 11.88
N TYR A 135 -1.80 -17.31 12.23
CA TYR A 135 -0.95 -16.37 11.50
C TYR A 135 0.51 -16.83 11.43
N ALA A 136 1.07 -17.34 12.54
CA ALA A 136 2.43 -17.84 12.58
C ALA A 136 2.64 -19.04 11.64
N CYS A 137 1.65 -19.96 11.56
CA CYS A 137 1.68 -21.09 10.62
C CYS A 137 1.65 -20.60 9.16
N LEU A 138 0.73 -19.69 8.83
CA LEU A 138 0.58 -19.10 7.49
C LEU A 138 1.84 -18.35 7.06
N ALA A 139 2.40 -17.50 7.92
CA ALA A 139 3.64 -16.78 7.64
C ALA A 139 4.79 -17.75 7.35
N THR A 140 4.94 -18.81 8.18
CA THR A 140 5.97 -19.84 7.96
C THR A 140 5.78 -20.57 6.64
N ALA A 141 4.54 -20.89 6.25
CA ALA A 141 4.23 -21.55 5.00
C ALA A 141 4.52 -20.68 3.79
N MET A 142 4.26 -19.36 3.88
CA MET A 142 4.52 -18.40 2.80
C MET A 142 6.02 -18.13 2.59
N ASP A 143 6.80 -18.10 3.67
CA ASP A 143 8.24 -17.85 3.62
C ASP A 143 9.06 -19.08 3.20
N ALA A 144 8.48 -20.28 3.30
CA ALA A 144 9.16 -21.51 2.95
C ALA A 144 8.96 -21.89 1.48
N PRO A 145 9.99 -22.47 0.81
CA PRO A 145 9.78 -23.05 -0.52
C PRO A 145 8.64 -24.09 -0.52
N PRO A 146 7.73 -24.07 -1.51
CA PRO A 146 6.53 -24.91 -1.49
C PRO A 146 6.78 -26.42 -1.35
N SER A 147 7.94 -26.88 -1.84
CA SER A 147 8.37 -28.30 -1.79
C SER A 147 9.18 -28.65 -0.53
N SER A 148 9.37 -27.70 0.40
CA SER A 148 10.18 -27.94 1.59
C SER A 148 9.41 -28.68 2.69
N THR A 149 10.13 -29.46 3.52
CA THR A 149 9.57 -30.08 4.72
C THR A 149 9.01 -29.03 5.67
N ARG A 150 9.64 -27.84 5.75
CA ARG A 150 9.20 -26.71 6.56
C ARG A 150 7.81 -26.22 6.14
N ALA A 151 7.54 -26.10 4.84
CA ALA A 151 6.22 -25.73 4.35
C ALA A 151 5.18 -26.82 4.70
N ALA A 152 5.53 -28.10 4.48
CA ALA A 152 4.65 -29.23 4.81
C ALA A 152 4.30 -29.29 6.31
N ASP A 153 5.27 -29.02 7.19
CA ASP A 153 5.05 -28.97 8.64
C ASP A 153 4.20 -27.76 9.05
N ALA A 154 4.39 -26.61 8.41
CA ALA A 154 3.58 -25.43 8.62
C ALA A 154 2.10 -25.69 8.22
N TYR A 155 1.84 -26.30 7.07
CA TYR A 155 0.48 -26.68 6.65
C TYR A 155 -0.16 -27.71 7.58
N ARG A 156 0.61 -28.67 8.12
CA ARG A 156 0.07 -29.62 9.12
C ARG A 156 -0.26 -28.90 10.44
N ALA A 157 0.55 -27.94 10.85
CA ALA A 157 0.31 -27.14 12.05
C ALA A 157 -0.93 -26.24 11.87
N GLU A 158 -1.07 -25.62 10.70
CA GLU A 158 -2.25 -24.87 10.29
C GLU A 158 -3.52 -25.73 10.41
N ALA A 159 -3.56 -26.88 9.74
CA ALA A 159 -4.70 -27.79 9.76
C ALA A 159 -5.08 -28.22 11.19
N ARG A 160 -4.11 -28.54 12.04
CA ARG A 160 -4.37 -28.88 13.45
C ARG A 160 -4.96 -27.71 14.23
N THR A 161 -4.48 -26.50 13.97
CA THR A 161 -4.98 -25.29 14.62
C THR A 161 -6.40 -24.98 14.18
N GLU A 162 -6.71 -25.10 12.88
CA GLU A 162 -8.05 -24.92 12.34
C GLU A 162 -9.03 -25.97 12.92
N MET A 163 -8.63 -27.24 12.99
CA MET A 163 -9.46 -28.29 13.62
C MET A 163 -9.79 -27.95 15.07
N ARG A 164 -8.80 -27.51 15.87
CA ARG A 164 -9.01 -27.09 17.26
C ARG A 164 -9.95 -25.87 17.36
N LEU A 165 -9.83 -24.90 16.46
CA LEU A 165 -10.73 -23.76 16.40
C LEU A 165 -12.16 -24.18 16.04
N ALA A 166 -12.30 -25.15 15.12
CA ALA A 166 -13.59 -25.71 14.71
C ALA A 166 -14.29 -26.51 15.81
N GLU A 167 -13.55 -27.12 16.75
CA GLU A 167 -14.13 -27.76 17.94
C GLU A 167 -14.86 -26.75 18.83
N GLY A 168 -14.34 -25.52 18.93
CA GLY A 168 -14.98 -24.42 19.70
C GLY A 168 -16.12 -23.77 18.96
N GLN A 169 -16.02 -23.63 17.64
CA GLN A 169 -17.02 -23.00 16.80
C GLN A 169 -16.96 -23.61 15.38
N ALA A 170 -17.85 -24.54 15.10
CA ALA A 170 -17.94 -25.18 13.79
C ALA A 170 -18.31 -24.15 12.70
N PRO A 171 -17.49 -23.97 11.65
CA PRO A 171 -17.76 -23.00 10.60
C PRO A 171 -18.96 -23.43 9.77
N ARG A 172 -19.87 -22.48 9.52
CA ARG A 172 -20.98 -22.65 8.57
C ARG A 172 -20.50 -22.27 7.17
N ARG A 173 -21.25 -22.63 6.14
CA ARG A 173 -20.92 -22.25 4.75
C ARG A 173 -20.82 -20.72 4.56
N ALA A 174 -21.61 -19.96 5.28
CA ALA A 174 -21.57 -18.49 5.25
C ALA A 174 -20.29 -17.91 5.87
N ASP A 175 -19.66 -18.66 6.78
CA ASP A 175 -18.43 -18.27 7.47
C ASP A 175 -17.17 -18.49 6.61
N LEU A 176 -17.34 -19.07 5.42
CA LEU A 176 -16.25 -19.39 4.50
C LEU A 176 -16.33 -18.50 3.24
N LEU A 177 -15.18 -18.10 2.77
CA LEU A 177 -15.08 -17.37 1.52
C LEU A 177 -15.23 -18.33 0.33
N THR A 178 -16.47 -18.59 -0.11
CA THR A 178 -16.74 -19.55 -1.21
C THR A 178 -16.75 -18.91 -2.60
N SER A 179 -16.82 -17.59 -2.69
CA SER A 179 -16.88 -16.87 -3.96
C SER A 179 -15.53 -16.79 -4.65
N ARG A 180 -15.39 -17.43 -5.83
CA ARG A 180 -14.19 -17.31 -6.68
C ARG A 180 -13.83 -15.85 -6.99
N LYS A 181 -14.84 -14.99 -7.24
CA LYS A 181 -14.62 -13.58 -7.51
C LYS A 181 -13.97 -12.86 -6.32
N ARG A 182 -14.43 -13.13 -5.10
CA ARG A 182 -13.84 -12.55 -3.88
C ARG A 182 -12.41 -13.05 -3.65
N HIS A 183 -12.14 -14.36 -3.84
CA HIS A 183 -10.79 -14.90 -3.76
C HIS A 183 -9.83 -14.23 -4.73
N MET A 184 -10.24 -14.09 -6.00
CA MET A 184 -9.43 -13.42 -7.00
C MET A 184 -9.18 -11.95 -6.62
N SER A 185 -10.21 -11.26 -6.12
CA SER A 185 -10.07 -9.86 -5.69
C SER A 185 -9.12 -9.72 -4.49
N LEU A 186 -9.17 -10.63 -3.52
CA LEU A 186 -8.24 -10.66 -2.39
C LEU A 186 -6.81 -10.95 -2.84
N GLY A 187 -6.61 -11.94 -3.71
CA GLY A 187 -5.31 -12.27 -4.26
C GLY A 187 -4.70 -11.11 -5.07
N THR A 188 -5.52 -10.42 -5.88
CA THR A 188 -5.07 -9.25 -6.63
C THR A 188 -4.74 -8.08 -5.69
N LEU A 189 -5.55 -7.84 -4.66
CA LEU A 189 -5.30 -6.79 -3.67
C LEU A 189 -4.01 -7.06 -2.88
N HIS A 190 -3.82 -8.30 -2.40
CA HIS A 190 -2.60 -8.72 -1.71
C HIS A 190 -1.36 -8.51 -2.59
N HIS A 191 -1.39 -9.02 -3.83
CA HIS A 191 -0.27 -8.85 -4.75
C HIS A 191 0.00 -7.38 -5.08
N SER A 192 -1.04 -6.56 -5.17
CA SER A 192 -0.89 -5.12 -5.41
C SER A 192 -0.22 -4.39 -4.26
N LEU A 193 -0.51 -4.78 -3.02
CA LEU A 193 0.14 -4.22 -1.83
C LEU A 193 1.60 -4.67 -1.72
N ASP A 194 1.90 -5.93 -2.03
CA ASP A 194 3.27 -6.46 -2.10
C ASP A 194 4.08 -5.74 -3.19
N TRP A 195 3.52 -5.61 -4.39
CA TRP A 195 4.11 -4.84 -5.48
C TRP A 195 4.36 -3.38 -5.08
N LEU A 196 3.39 -2.73 -4.43
CA LEU A 196 3.55 -1.37 -3.93
C LEU A 196 4.66 -1.29 -2.88
N GLY A 197 4.76 -2.28 -1.96
CA GLY A 197 5.83 -2.37 -0.97
C GLY A 197 7.22 -2.40 -1.59
N THR A 198 7.40 -3.11 -2.72
CA THR A 198 8.68 -3.14 -3.46
C THR A 198 9.00 -1.78 -4.09
N HIS A 199 7.99 -1.06 -4.59
CA HIS A 199 8.15 0.29 -5.14
C HIS A 199 8.44 1.35 -4.08
N MET A 200 8.07 1.08 -2.81
CA MET A 200 8.38 1.96 -1.67
C MET A 200 9.82 1.82 -1.16
N ALA A 201 10.54 0.78 -1.54
CA ALA A 201 11.91 0.55 -1.08
C ALA A 201 12.88 1.70 -1.38
N PRO A 202 12.88 2.35 -2.58
CA PRO A 202 13.73 3.50 -2.87
C PRO A 202 13.46 4.69 -1.95
N PHE A 203 12.20 4.93 -1.59
CA PHE A 203 11.82 6.05 -0.70
C PHE A 203 12.33 5.83 0.73
N ARG A 204 12.37 4.59 1.21
CA ARG A 204 12.96 4.23 2.52
C ARG A 204 14.49 4.38 2.54
N ALA A 205 15.15 4.01 1.46
CA ALA A 205 16.61 4.14 1.34
C ALA A 205 17.07 5.61 1.37
N ALA A 206 16.30 6.52 0.77
CA ALA A 206 16.56 7.95 0.77
C ALA A 206 16.49 8.55 2.19
N GLU A 207 15.62 8.07 3.06
CA GLU A 207 15.51 8.51 4.46
C GLU A 207 16.69 8.04 5.33
N SER A 208 17.25 6.85 5.05
CA SER A 208 18.33 6.27 5.85
C SER A 208 19.73 6.72 5.43
N GLY A 209 19.88 7.62 4.47
CA GLY A 209 21.18 8.11 3.98
C GLY A 209 22.04 7.04 3.31
N ALA A 210 21.50 5.86 3.04
CA ALA A 210 22.17 4.81 2.28
C ALA A 210 22.07 5.14 0.79
N GLU A 211 23.21 5.35 0.14
CA GLU A 211 23.28 5.57 -1.32
C GLU A 211 22.48 4.47 -2.04
N ALA A 212 21.38 4.86 -2.66
CA ALA A 212 20.61 3.97 -3.52
C ALA A 212 21.48 3.59 -4.73
N ARG A 213 21.96 2.35 -4.80
CA ARG A 213 22.54 1.80 -6.01
C ARG A 213 21.51 1.88 -7.14
N PRO A 214 21.84 2.45 -8.31
CA PRO A 214 20.94 2.46 -9.44
C PRO A 214 20.67 1.01 -9.86
N VAL A 215 19.38 0.63 -9.87
CA VAL A 215 18.95 -0.61 -10.52
C VAL A 215 19.09 -0.37 -12.01
N SER A 216 20.13 -0.99 -12.63
CA SER A 216 20.30 -0.99 -14.09
C SER A 216 19.15 -1.72 -14.77
N PRO A 217 18.75 -1.27 -15.98
CA PRO A 217 17.60 -1.79 -16.72
C PRO A 217 17.75 -3.24 -17.16
#